data_a3c96f025c900acef3b50da7cd7814ed
#
_entry.id   a3c96f025c900acef3b50da7cd7814ed
#
_cell.length_a   1.000
_cell.length_b   1.000
_cell.length_c   1.000
_cell.angle_alpha   90.00
_cell.angle_beta   90.00
_cell.angle_gamma   90.00
#
_symmetry.space_group_name_H-M   'P 1'
#
loop_
_entity.id
_entity.type
_entity.pdbx_description
1 polymer ?
#
loop_
_entity_poly.entity_id
_entity_poly.type
_entity_poly.pdbx_seq_one_letter_code
_entity_poly.pdbx_strand_id
1 'polypeptide(L)'
;NITMSVVEPVRYYFPIFRYHNLWKMFFDGKKDSGYIAYKGFEIRDKAVPYEGSSQYMEETDATEKIPEFVYHYMEDIKKMCRENDAELLLVSAPSPCNYNYKKHNALESYAKENGLPYIDLNMKTEELGINWKTDSYDKGDHLNLSGAQKVTAYMAKYLKENYSIPDHRGEKAYQEWEELAKKFRQYL
;
A
#
# COMPACT_ATOMS: atom_id res chain seq x y z
N ASN A 1 26.57 -9.54 1.17
CA ASN A 1 26.43 -10.83 1.87
C ASN A 1 25.22 -10.75 2.77
N ILE A 2 24.03 -11.02 2.22
CA ILE A 2 22.82 -11.22 3.01
C ILE A 2 22.89 -12.67 3.47
N THR A 3 23.30 -12.89 4.70
CA THR A 3 23.09 -14.16 5.38
C THR A 3 21.58 -14.31 5.61
N MET A 4 20.89 -14.96 4.68
CA MET A 4 19.56 -15.49 4.95
C MET A 4 19.66 -16.40 6.16
N SER A 5 19.14 -15.97 7.30
CA SER A 5 19.16 -16.78 8.50
C SER A 5 18.33 -18.04 8.22
N VAL A 6 18.80 -19.19 8.70
CA VAL A 6 18.12 -20.50 8.59
C VAL A 6 16.68 -20.46 9.16
N VAL A 7 16.33 -19.42 9.86
CA VAL A 7 15.01 -19.20 10.48
C VAL A 7 13.92 -18.80 9.46
N GLU A 8 14.26 -18.19 8.32
CA GLU A 8 13.28 -17.75 7.32
C GLU A 8 12.52 -18.93 6.67
N PRO A 9 13.18 -20.00 6.21
CA PRO A 9 12.48 -21.18 5.67
C PRO A 9 11.56 -21.83 6.69
N VAL A 10 11.99 -21.94 7.96
CA VAL A 10 11.18 -22.53 9.04
C VAL A 10 9.90 -21.75 9.28
N ARG A 11 9.94 -20.40 9.23
CA ARG A 11 8.76 -19.57 9.36
C ARG A 11 7.78 -19.75 8.20
N TYR A 12 8.28 -20.04 7.01
CA TYR A 12 7.46 -20.27 5.83
C TYR A 12 6.72 -21.61 5.89
N TYR A 13 7.42 -22.70 6.25
CA TYR A 13 6.84 -24.04 6.31
C TYR A 13 5.98 -24.31 7.53
N PHE A 14 6.17 -23.58 8.61
CA PHE A 14 5.38 -23.72 9.82
C PHE A 14 4.57 -22.45 10.11
N PRO A 15 3.29 -22.41 9.73
CA PRO A 15 2.41 -21.25 9.92
C PRO A 15 2.37 -20.73 11.37
N ILE A 16 2.57 -21.64 12.34
CA ILE A 16 2.59 -21.30 13.77
C ILE A 16 3.68 -20.26 14.09
N PHE A 17 4.86 -20.32 13.45
CA PHE A 17 5.92 -19.34 13.65
C PHE A 17 5.66 -18.02 12.91
N ARG A 18 4.92 -18.08 11.81
CA ARG A 18 4.52 -16.90 11.06
C ARG A 18 3.47 -16.09 11.82
N TYR A 19 2.59 -16.77 12.52
CA TYR A 19 1.46 -16.17 13.23
C TYR A 19 1.63 -16.15 14.76
N HIS A 20 2.82 -16.45 15.29
CA HIS A 20 3.04 -16.51 16.74
C HIS A 20 2.75 -15.19 17.45
N ASN A 21 2.91 -14.05 16.78
CA ASN A 21 2.55 -12.75 17.32
C ASN A 21 1.04 -12.58 17.50
N LEU A 22 0.23 -13.28 16.68
CA LEU A 22 -1.23 -13.29 16.84
C LEU A 22 -1.66 -14.03 18.11
N TRP A 23 -0.87 -15.01 18.56
CA TRP A 23 -1.14 -15.74 19.79
C TRP A 23 -1.06 -14.82 21.02
N LYS A 24 -0.14 -13.87 21.03
CA LYS A 24 -0.08 -12.84 22.08
C LYS A 24 -1.39 -12.04 22.16
N MET A 25 -2.03 -11.76 21.02
CA MET A 25 -3.31 -11.07 20.97
C MET A 25 -4.42 -11.88 21.64
N PHE A 26 -4.41 -13.23 21.52
CA PHE A 26 -5.39 -14.10 22.17
C PHE A 26 -5.14 -14.22 23.69
N PHE A 27 -3.89 -14.20 24.13
CA PHE A 27 -3.54 -14.40 25.54
C PHE A 27 -3.44 -13.11 26.35
N ASP A 28 -3.04 -12.00 25.72
CA ASP A 28 -2.86 -10.71 26.42
C ASP A 28 -4.17 -9.94 26.62
N GLY A 29 -5.30 -10.46 26.14
CA GLY A 29 -6.62 -9.81 26.30
C GLY A 29 -6.69 -8.38 25.74
N LYS A 30 -5.69 -7.93 24.99
CA LYS A 30 -5.71 -6.63 24.31
C LYS A 30 -6.70 -6.71 23.15
N LYS A 31 -7.93 -6.30 23.47
CA LYS A 31 -8.93 -5.97 22.47
C LYS A 31 -8.37 -4.83 21.63
N ASP A 32 -8.42 -5.07 20.31
CA ASP A 32 -8.18 -4.10 19.26
C ASP A 32 -6.73 -3.61 19.06
N SER A 33 -5.99 -4.30 18.21
CA SER A 33 -5.15 -3.52 17.32
C SER A 33 -6.11 -2.70 16.44
N GLY A 34 -5.92 -1.38 16.32
CA GLY A 34 -6.74 -0.52 15.46
C GLY A 34 -6.88 -1.06 14.03
N TYR A 35 -5.95 -1.91 13.60
CA TYR A 35 -5.93 -2.67 12.35
C TYR A 35 -7.15 -3.59 12.17
N ILE A 36 -7.57 -4.35 13.22
CA ILE A 36 -8.75 -5.22 13.14
C ILE A 36 -10.04 -4.39 13.16
N ALA A 37 -10.06 -3.30 13.94
CA ALA A 37 -11.23 -2.45 14.10
C ALA A 37 -11.67 -1.79 12.77
N TYR A 38 -10.74 -1.54 11.84
CA TYR A 38 -10.99 -0.88 10.55
C TYR A 38 -10.68 -1.77 9.34
N LYS A 39 -10.91 -3.09 9.46
CA LYS A 39 -10.78 -4.07 8.37
C LYS A 39 -9.44 -4.01 7.63
N GLY A 40 -8.37 -3.83 8.38
CA GLY A 40 -7.02 -3.81 7.85
C GLY A 40 -6.40 -2.40 7.73
N PHE A 41 -7.17 -1.33 7.93
CA PHE A 41 -6.62 0.01 7.99
C PHE A 41 -6.12 0.34 9.40
N GLU A 42 -4.88 0.78 9.52
CA GLU A 42 -4.28 1.27 10.77
C GLU A 42 -4.25 2.79 10.77
N ILE A 43 -4.86 3.41 11.78
CA ILE A 43 -4.84 4.87 11.93
C ILE A 43 -3.47 5.28 12.47
N ARG A 44 -2.74 6.08 11.69
CA ARG A 44 -1.45 6.65 12.04
C ARG A 44 -1.53 8.17 11.87
N ASP A 45 -1.79 8.88 12.95
CA ASP A 45 -2.01 10.33 12.99
C ASP A 45 -0.73 11.14 13.26
N LYS A 46 0.32 10.48 13.79
CA LYS A 46 1.60 11.13 14.07
C LYS A 46 2.22 11.69 12.79
N ALA A 47 2.73 12.92 12.86
CA ALA A 47 3.53 13.52 11.81
C ALA A 47 5.02 13.49 12.20
N VAL A 48 5.85 12.85 11.37
CA VAL A 48 7.30 12.87 11.46
C VAL A 48 7.84 13.32 10.11
N PRO A 49 8.34 14.56 10.00
CA PRO A 49 8.75 15.14 8.74
C PRO A 49 9.82 14.33 8.00
N TYR A 50 9.69 14.29 6.69
CA TYR A 50 10.80 13.91 5.81
C TYR A 50 11.66 15.14 5.55
N GLU A 51 12.96 15.01 5.81
CA GLU A 51 13.95 16.08 5.65
C GLU A 51 14.98 15.79 4.55
N GLY A 52 14.71 14.74 3.75
CA GLY A 52 15.57 14.38 2.63
C GLY A 52 15.33 15.25 1.38
N SER A 53 15.91 14.83 0.26
CA SER A 53 15.79 15.56 -1.00
C SER A 53 14.34 15.59 -1.52
N SER A 54 13.87 16.78 -1.89
CA SER A 54 12.61 16.94 -2.62
C SER A 54 12.68 16.38 -4.05
N GLN A 55 13.91 16.13 -4.56
CA GLN A 55 14.18 15.63 -5.91
C GLN A 55 14.39 14.10 -5.95
N TYR A 56 13.76 13.34 -5.04
CA TYR A 56 13.89 11.88 -5.05
C TYR A 56 13.35 11.22 -6.32
N MET A 57 12.48 11.93 -7.07
CA MET A 57 11.97 11.56 -8.40
C MET A 57 12.64 12.37 -9.53
N GLU A 58 13.93 12.68 -9.39
CA GLU A 58 14.69 13.29 -10.49
C GLU A 58 14.74 12.35 -11.71
N GLU A 59 14.32 12.89 -12.86
CA GLU A 59 14.16 12.13 -14.10
C GLU A 59 15.49 11.54 -14.58
N THR A 60 15.46 10.28 -15.02
CA THR A 60 16.61 9.56 -15.57
C THR A 60 16.16 8.42 -16.48
N ASP A 61 16.94 8.11 -17.52
CA ASP A 61 16.72 6.93 -18.36
C ASP A 61 17.18 5.62 -17.69
N ALA A 62 17.90 5.71 -16.57
CA ALA A 62 18.37 4.54 -15.85
C ALA A 62 17.20 3.76 -15.22
N THR A 63 17.31 2.44 -15.20
CA THR A 63 16.33 1.56 -14.57
C THR A 63 16.97 0.72 -13.47
N GLU A 64 16.19 0.37 -12.44
CA GLU A 64 16.59 -0.56 -11.38
C GLU A 64 16.05 -1.95 -11.70
N LYS A 65 16.88 -2.99 -11.51
CA LYS A 65 16.41 -4.35 -11.73
C LYS A 65 15.39 -4.73 -10.64
N ILE A 66 14.21 -5.19 -11.04
CA ILE A 66 13.26 -5.82 -10.11
C ILE A 66 13.93 -7.10 -9.56
N PRO A 67 14.04 -7.25 -8.23
CA PRO A 67 14.61 -8.46 -7.65
C PRO A 67 13.82 -9.70 -8.10
N GLU A 68 14.52 -10.80 -8.38
CA GLU A 68 13.93 -12.01 -8.95
C GLU A 68 12.76 -12.56 -8.12
N PHE A 69 12.90 -12.55 -6.78
CA PHE A 69 11.84 -13.01 -5.90
C PHE A 69 10.59 -12.11 -5.96
N VAL A 70 10.77 -10.77 -6.13
CA VAL A 70 9.66 -9.83 -6.31
C VAL A 70 8.98 -10.07 -7.64
N TYR A 71 9.76 -10.27 -8.71
CA TYR A 71 9.24 -10.60 -10.02
C TYR A 71 8.35 -11.86 -9.99
N HIS A 72 8.81 -12.93 -9.34
CA HIS A 72 8.00 -14.15 -9.18
C HIS A 72 6.69 -13.90 -8.43
N TYR A 73 6.70 -13.12 -7.34
CA TYR A 73 5.46 -12.76 -6.65
C TYR A 73 4.51 -11.94 -7.52
N MET A 74 5.01 -11.03 -8.34
CA MET A 74 4.19 -10.26 -9.28
C MET A 74 3.54 -11.18 -10.33
N GLU A 75 4.28 -12.18 -10.84
CA GLU A 75 3.73 -13.18 -11.77
C GLU A 75 2.66 -14.05 -11.09
N ASP A 76 2.88 -14.48 -9.85
CA ASP A 76 1.90 -15.25 -9.07
C ASP A 76 0.61 -14.45 -8.83
N ILE A 77 0.72 -13.17 -8.46
CA ILE A 77 -0.43 -12.27 -8.28
C ILE A 77 -1.18 -12.10 -9.61
N LYS A 78 -0.47 -11.84 -10.70
CA LYS A 78 -1.05 -11.72 -12.03
C LYS A 78 -1.80 -12.98 -12.46
N LYS A 79 -1.22 -14.15 -12.21
CA LYS A 79 -1.88 -15.44 -12.45
C LYS A 79 -3.14 -15.60 -11.61
N MET A 80 -3.05 -15.30 -10.31
CA MET A 80 -4.18 -15.39 -9.37
C MET A 80 -5.33 -14.45 -9.78
N CYS A 81 -5.03 -13.23 -10.21
CA CYS A 81 -6.05 -12.30 -10.71
C CYS A 81 -6.76 -12.88 -11.94
N ARG A 82 -6.02 -13.43 -12.91
CA ARG A 82 -6.63 -14.06 -14.11
C ARG A 82 -7.50 -15.27 -13.77
N GLU A 83 -7.08 -16.10 -12.81
CA GLU A 83 -7.83 -17.30 -12.39
C GLU A 83 -9.13 -16.94 -11.64
N ASN A 84 -9.26 -15.71 -11.15
CA ASN A 84 -10.42 -15.23 -10.39
C ASN A 84 -11.19 -14.11 -11.11
N ASP A 85 -10.99 -13.93 -12.41
CA ASP A 85 -11.62 -12.85 -13.22
C ASP A 85 -11.48 -11.46 -12.59
N ALA A 86 -10.34 -11.21 -11.94
CA ALA A 86 -10.02 -9.94 -11.30
C ALA A 86 -9.08 -9.10 -12.17
N GLU A 87 -9.35 -7.81 -12.28
CA GLU A 87 -8.45 -6.85 -12.92
C GLU A 87 -7.32 -6.46 -11.97
N LEU A 88 -6.08 -6.48 -12.46
CA LEU A 88 -4.90 -6.11 -11.68
C LEU A 88 -4.48 -4.68 -12.05
N LEU A 89 -4.56 -3.77 -11.08
CA LEU A 89 -4.01 -2.42 -11.15
C LEU A 89 -2.74 -2.32 -10.30
N LEU A 90 -1.62 -1.95 -10.90
CA LEU A 90 -0.38 -1.66 -10.18
C LEU A 90 -0.39 -0.22 -9.68
N VAL A 91 -0.02 -0.02 -8.41
CA VAL A 91 0.04 1.32 -7.81
C VAL A 91 1.30 1.45 -6.96
N SER A 92 2.11 2.49 -7.22
CA SER A 92 3.22 2.87 -6.34
C SER A 92 2.78 3.98 -5.40
N ALA A 93 2.73 3.69 -4.11
CA ALA A 93 2.42 4.69 -3.08
C ALA A 93 3.56 5.69 -2.93
N PRO A 94 3.30 6.96 -2.58
CA PRO A 94 4.35 7.95 -2.34
C PRO A 94 5.25 7.55 -1.17
N SER A 95 6.56 7.45 -1.42
CA SER A 95 7.57 7.06 -0.41
C SER A 95 8.96 7.56 -0.78
N PRO A 96 9.34 8.81 -0.44
CA PRO A 96 10.62 9.38 -0.83
C PRO A 96 11.84 8.67 -0.23
N CYS A 97 11.66 7.86 0.84
CA CYS A 97 12.73 7.06 1.41
C CYS A 97 13.01 5.78 0.63
N ASN A 98 11.98 5.18 0.01
CA ASN A 98 12.08 3.84 -0.58
C ASN A 98 11.89 3.83 -2.10
N TYR A 99 11.62 4.98 -2.70
CA TYR A 99 11.27 5.09 -4.10
C TYR A 99 12.16 6.11 -4.83
N ASN A 100 12.31 5.93 -6.12
CA ASN A 100 13.05 6.81 -7.01
C ASN A 100 12.65 6.59 -8.48
N TYR A 101 13.11 7.42 -9.38
CA TYR A 101 12.76 7.35 -10.79
C TYR A 101 13.22 6.06 -11.47
N LYS A 102 14.32 5.43 -11.04
CA LYS A 102 14.81 4.15 -11.60
C LYS A 102 13.82 3.00 -11.30
N LYS A 103 13.20 3.01 -10.12
CA LYS A 103 12.13 2.06 -9.75
C LYS A 103 10.86 2.32 -10.54
N HIS A 104 10.52 3.60 -10.76
CA HIS A 104 9.44 3.98 -11.67
C HIS A 104 9.62 3.35 -13.03
N ASN A 105 10.77 3.58 -13.68
CA ASN A 105 11.09 3.04 -15.01
C ASN A 105 10.98 1.50 -15.05
N ALA A 106 11.45 0.82 -14.02
CA ALA A 106 11.37 -0.64 -13.93
C ALA A 106 9.92 -1.15 -13.88
N LEU A 107 9.08 -0.52 -13.05
CA LEU A 107 7.67 -0.90 -12.89
C LEU A 107 6.82 -0.49 -14.09
N GLU A 108 7.10 0.66 -14.68
CA GLU A 108 6.44 1.11 -15.92
C GLU A 108 6.73 0.14 -17.07
N SER A 109 8.00 -0.25 -17.25
CA SER A 109 8.38 -1.24 -18.26
C SER A 109 7.68 -2.58 -18.03
N TYR A 110 7.69 -3.08 -16.79
CA TYR A 110 7.00 -4.30 -16.44
C TYR A 110 5.49 -4.22 -16.73
N ALA A 111 4.84 -3.13 -16.34
CA ALA A 111 3.42 -2.92 -16.57
C ALA A 111 3.10 -2.91 -18.08
N LYS A 112 3.90 -2.17 -18.86
CA LYS A 112 3.75 -2.07 -20.33
C LYS A 112 3.95 -3.42 -21.01
N GLU A 113 4.98 -4.18 -20.63
CA GLU A 113 5.28 -5.51 -21.20
C GLU A 113 4.16 -6.52 -20.90
N ASN A 114 3.47 -6.36 -19.77
CA ASN A 114 2.40 -7.25 -19.33
C ASN A 114 0.99 -6.74 -19.64
N GLY A 115 0.85 -5.56 -20.28
CA GLY A 115 -0.44 -4.95 -20.57
C GLY A 115 -1.25 -4.60 -19.31
N LEU A 116 -0.57 -4.24 -18.21
CA LEU A 116 -1.19 -3.90 -16.94
C LEU A 116 -1.31 -2.38 -16.79
N PRO A 117 -2.44 -1.87 -16.26
CA PRO A 117 -2.52 -0.48 -15.83
C PRO A 117 -1.58 -0.23 -14.65
N TYR A 118 -0.90 0.92 -14.68
CA TYR A 118 0.03 1.33 -13.65
C TYR A 118 -0.16 2.80 -13.28
N ILE A 119 -0.19 3.09 -11.99
CA ILE A 119 -0.24 4.45 -11.44
C ILE A 119 0.93 4.64 -10.50
N ASP A 120 1.81 5.58 -10.82
CA ASP A 120 2.84 6.02 -9.89
C ASP A 120 2.42 7.31 -9.19
N LEU A 121 2.05 7.20 -7.92
CA LEU A 121 1.63 8.33 -7.11
C LEU A 121 2.81 9.18 -6.63
N ASN A 122 4.06 8.68 -6.76
CA ASN A 122 5.25 9.49 -6.53
C ASN A 122 5.41 10.60 -7.58
N MET A 123 4.96 10.33 -8.83
CA MET A 123 4.92 11.32 -9.91
C MET A 123 3.80 12.35 -9.74
N LYS A 124 2.92 12.16 -8.78
CA LYS A 124 1.69 12.95 -8.58
C LYS A 124 1.63 13.66 -7.23
N THR A 125 2.75 13.75 -6.52
CA THR A 125 2.78 14.33 -5.16
C THR A 125 2.28 15.77 -5.09
N GLU A 126 2.53 16.57 -6.12
CA GLU A 126 2.00 17.94 -6.24
C GLU A 126 0.48 17.94 -6.49
N GLU A 127 -0.01 17.12 -7.43
CA GLU A 127 -1.43 16.95 -7.74
C GLU A 127 -2.21 16.46 -6.52
N LEU A 128 -1.61 15.55 -5.76
CA LEU A 128 -2.16 15.03 -4.52
C LEU A 128 -2.09 16.04 -3.36
N GLY A 129 -1.31 17.11 -3.49
CA GLY A 129 -1.06 18.07 -2.42
C GLY A 129 -0.32 17.49 -1.23
N ILE A 130 0.56 16.50 -1.46
CA ILE A 130 1.38 15.88 -0.40
C ILE A 130 2.39 16.90 0.13
N ASN A 131 2.36 17.09 1.44
CA ASN A 131 3.36 17.89 2.16
C ASN A 131 4.17 16.97 3.08
N TRP A 132 5.39 16.68 2.71
CA TRP A 132 6.26 15.76 3.44
C TRP A 132 6.61 16.19 4.87
N LYS A 133 6.31 17.43 5.25
CA LYS A 133 6.47 17.90 6.64
C LYS A 133 5.30 17.49 7.53
N THR A 134 4.11 17.31 6.95
CA THR A 134 2.88 17.06 7.71
C THR A 134 2.21 15.73 7.38
N ASP A 135 2.48 15.14 6.21
CA ASP A 135 1.79 13.97 5.70
C ASP A 135 2.60 12.67 5.83
N SER A 136 3.80 12.74 6.42
CA SER A 136 4.64 11.58 6.68
C SER A 136 4.46 11.09 8.12
N TYR A 137 4.37 9.76 8.29
CA TYR A 137 4.31 9.11 9.60
C TYR A 137 5.70 8.84 10.19
N ASP A 138 6.69 8.53 9.36
CA ASP A 138 8.00 8.02 9.74
C ASP A 138 9.14 8.48 8.81
N LYS A 139 9.25 9.78 8.62
CA LYS A 139 10.32 10.42 7.83
C LYS A 139 10.30 10.07 6.34
N GLY A 140 9.13 9.87 5.76
CA GLY A 140 8.96 9.67 4.32
C GLY A 140 8.91 8.21 3.87
N ASP A 141 8.88 7.24 4.78
CA ASP A 141 8.64 5.85 4.43
C ASP A 141 7.15 5.58 4.21
N HIS A 142 6.30 6.01 5.14
CA HIS A 142 4.85 5.86 5.05
C HIS A 142 4.13 7.20 5.21
N LEU A 143 2.97 7.30 4.59
CA LEU A 143 2.03 8.40 4.82
C LEU A 143 1.33 8.21 6.17
N ASN A 144 1.06 9.32 6.86
CA ASN A 144 0.15 9.34 7.99
C ASN A 144 -1.31 9.48 7.52
N LEU A 145 -2.25 9.64 8.47
CA LEU A 145 -3.67 9.78 8.18
C LEU A 145 -3.96 10.90 7.18
N SER A 146 -3.34 12.07 7.33
CA SER A 146 -3.52 13.21 6.42
C SER A 146 -3.08 12.89 4.99
N GLY A 147 -1.87 12.32 4.82
CA GLY A 147 -1.38 11.89 3.51
C GLY A 147 -2.22 10.76 2.91
N ALA A 148 -2.62 9.78 3.74
CA ALA A 148 -3.47 8.67 3.30
C ALA A 148 -4.85 9.14 2.80
N GLN A 149 -5.44 10.16 3.41
CA GLN A 149 -6.70 10.76 2.95
C GLN A 149 -6.59 11.34 1.55
N LYS A 150 -5.51 12.06 1.25
CA LYS A 150 -5.26 12.67 -0.05
C LYS A 150 -5.12 11.60 -1.14
N VAL A 151 -4.32 10.57 -0.87
CA VAL A 151 -4.16 9.42 -1.77
C VAL A 151 -5.47 8.68 -1.97
N THR A 152 -6.21 8.42 -0.89
CA THR A 152 -7.50 7.72 -0.97
C THR A 152 -8.53 8.49 -1.78
N ALA A 153 -8.61 9.81 -1.61
CA ALA A 153 -9.51 10.65 -2.40
C ALA A 153 -9.19 10.60 -3.90
N TYR A 154 -7.90 10.68 -4.25
CA TYR A 154 -7.44 10.54 -5.62
C TYR A 154 -7.78 9.16 -6.20
N MET A 155 -7.43 8.08 -5.49
CA MET A 155 -7.68 6.72 -5.94
C MET A 155 -9.19 6.41 -6.06
N ALA A 156 -10.01 6.91 -5.14
CA ALA A 156 -11.46 6.76 -5.22
C ALA A 156 -12.05 7.42 -6.47
N LYS A 157 -11.57 8.63 -6.82
CA LYS A 157 -11.93 9.31 -8.06
C LYS A 157 -11.48 8.51 -9.27
N TYR A 158 -10.22 8.11 -9.32
CA TYR A 158 -9.64 7.33 -10.41
C TYR A 158 -10.41 6.02 -10.66
N LEU A 159 -10.66 5.26 -9.60
CA LEU A 159 -11.39 4.00 -9.70
C LEU A 159 -12.84 4.21 -10.21
N LYS A 160 -13.51 5.25 -9.73
CA LYS A 160 -14.87 5.57 -10.19
C LYS A 160 -14.92 5.97 -11.67
N GLU A 161 -13.89 6.65 -12.16
CA GLU A 161 -13.83 7.13 -13.54
C GLU A 161 -13.42 6.04 -14.54
N ASN A 162 -12.63 5.05 -14.11
CA ASN A 162 -12.02 4.07 -15.00
C ASN A 162 -12.57 2.65 -14.84
N TYR A 163 -13.32 2.37 -13.75
CA TYR A 163 -13.83 1.03 -13.46
C TYR A 163 -15.32 1.07 -13.13
N SER A 164 -16.03 0.00 -13.51
CA SER A 164 -17.45 -0.18 -13.15
C SER A 164 -17.56 -0.77 -11.75
N ILE A 165 -17.46 0.11 -10.73
CA ILE A 165 -17.56 -0.30 -9.32
C ILE A 165 -18.99 -0.04 -8.84
N PRO A 166 -19.74 -1.06 -8.39
CA PRO A 166 -21.09 -0.87 -7.89
C PRO A 166 -21.10 -0.09 -6.56
N ASP A 167 -22.14 0.70 -6.34
CA ASP A 167 -22.37 1.41 -5.10
C ASP A 167 -23.24 0.58 -4.17
N HIS A 168 -22.64 0.04 -3.13
CA HIS A 168 -23.32 -0.81 -2.14
C HIS A 168 -23.81 -0.05 -0.91
N ARG A 169 -23.77 1.29 -0.91
CA ARG A 169 -24.29 2.08 0.21
C ARG A 169 -25.79 1.89 0.36
N GLY A 170 -26.22 1.67 1.60
CA GLY A 170 -27.61 1.37 1.92
C GLY A 170 -27.99 -0.11 1.82
N GLU A 171 -27.11 -0.97 1.34
CA GLU A 171 -27.36 -2.41 1.28
C GLU A 171 -27.08 -3.07 2.64
N LYS A 172 -28.01 -3.92 3.10
CA LYS A 172 -27.91 -4.61 4.40
C LYS A 172 -26.62 -5.42 4.57
N ALA A 173 -26.13 -6.03 3.48
CA ALA A 173 -24.90 -6.82 3.49
C ALA A 173 -23.64 -5.99 3.80
N TYR A 174 -23.69 -4.67 3.57
CA TYR A 174 -22.58 -3.75 3.77
C TYR A 174 -22.77 -2.77 4.95
N GLN A 175 -23.80 -2.99 5.78
CA GLN A 175 -24.12 -2.11 6.90
C GLN A 175 -22.94 -1.94 7.88
N GLU A 176 -22.17 -3.01 8.13
CA GLU A 176 -20.97 -2.95 8.97
C GLU A 176 -19.93 -1.95 8.46
N TRP A 177 -19.76 -1.84 7.14
CA TRP A 177 -18.86 -0.86 6.52
C TRP A 177 -19.33 0.58 6.75
N GLU A 178 -20.64 0.82 6.71
CA GLU A 178 -21.20 2.15 6.99
C GLU A 178 -21.01 2.55 8.45
N GLU A 179 -21.17 1.60 9.38
CA GLU A 179 -20.93 1.83 10.80
C GLU A 179 -19.46 2.12 11.10
N LEU A 180 -18.55 1.37 10.47
CA LEU A 180 -17.12 1.63 10.56
C LEU A 180 -16.73 2.98 9.97
N ALA A 181 -17.29 3.35 8.81
CA ALA A 181 -17.08 4.65 8.20
C ALA A 181 -17.56 5.80 9.11
N LYS A 182 -18.68 5.63 9.82
CA LYS A 182 -19.14 6.61 10.82
C LYS A 182 -18.17 6.76 11.97
N LYS A 183 -17.66 5.65 12.50
CA LYS A 183 -16.65 5.65 13.57
C LYS A 183 -15.35 6.30 13.10
N PHE A 184 -14.90 5.98 11.89
CA PHE A 184 -13.68 6.52 11.33
C PHE A 184 -13.72 8.03 11.14
N ARG A 185 -14.89 8.60 10.79
CA ARG A 185 -15.06 10.06 10.64
C ARG A 185 -14.76 10.87 11.90
N GLN A 186 -14.69 10.25 13.06
CA GLN A 186 -14.29 10.92 14.30
C GLN A 186 -12.79 11.30 14.34
N TYR A 187 -11.99 10.72 13.43
CA TYR A 187 -10.56 11.01 13.30
C TYR A 187 -10.25 12.00 12.16
N LEU A 188 -11.26 12.39 11.40
CA LEU A 188 -11.16 13.34 10.29
C LEU A 188 -11.49 14.76 10.75
#